data_fe57c5c8aaf15f5d994968a38cecce31
#
_entry.id   fe57c5c8aaf15f5d994968a38cecce31
#
_cell.length_a   1.000
_cell.length_b   1.000
_cell.length_c   1.000
_cell.angle_alpha   90.00
_cell.angle_beta   90.00
_cell.angle_gamma   90.00
#
_symmetry.space_group_name_H-M   'P 1'
#
loop_
_entity.id
_entity.type
_entity.pdbx_description
1 polymer ?
#
loop_
_entity_poly.entity_id
_entity_poly.type
_entity_poly.pdbx_seq_one_letter_code
_entity_poly.pdbx_strand_id
1 'polypeptide(L)'
;MIRTLRSLLALALVALSVSTAAGADKIRVVTTIPDLKALTEEVGGKLVDVDALARGTQNAHELEIRPSLMLKLRRADILIENGLDLDAWADVAVQGANNPNIVRGAPGRIDVSRGVQVLEVPSTRVDRSMGDVHPLGNPHYSLDPGMAPIVTQNIVDALARVAPDRRAELERNRQSFLSRLDEAMTRWTRAMEPLKGAKVVVYHPQWIYLLTRFGLVQAATLEDRPGIPASPAHLSRVIRQMRDEQIKVLIVEPWNDLKLANRVAQEAGAKAVVLAPLVGGVKGADTYIGAIDHNVNALVTAMK
;
A
#
# COMPACT_ATOMS: atom_id res chain seq x y z
N MET A 1 -18.75 -90.57 -6.96
CA MET A 1 -17.69 -89.72 -7.50
C MET A 1 -18.26 -88.32 -7.58
N ILE A 2 -17.98 -87.50 -6.56
CA ILE A 2 -18.47 -86.13 -6.48
C ILE A 2 -17.21 -85.25 -6.26
N ARG A 3 -16.90 -84.45 -7.30
CA ARG A 3 -15.82 -83.48 -7.25
C ARG A 3 -16.41 -82.15 -6.77
N THR A 4 -15.98 -81.72 -5.60
CA THR A 4 -16.29 -80.44 -4.99
C THR A 4 -15.44 -79.36 -5.63
N LEU A 5 -16.10 -78.34 -6.23
CA LEU A 5 -15.51 -77.14 -6.77
C LEU A 5 -15.43 -76.09 -5.64
N ARG A 6 -14.22 -75.74 -5.18
CA ARG A 6 -14.01 -74.65 -4.23
C ARG A 6 -13.80 -73.38 -5.01
N SER A 7 -14.80 -72.51 -4.95
CA SER A 7 -14.69 -71.13 -5.46
C SER A 7 -13.98 -70.26 -4.40
N LEU A 8 -12.81 -69.77 -4.73
CA LEU A 8 -12.12 -68.77 -3.95
C LEU A 8 -12.65 -67.39 -4.35
N LEU A 9 -13.40 -66.74 -3.45
CA LEU A 9 -13.83 -65.35 -3.59
C LEU A 9 -12.71 -64.47 -3.07
N ALA A 10 -11.92 -63.84 -3.98
CA ALA A 10 -10.92 -62.83 -3.62
C ALA A 10 -11.64 -61.50 -3.39
N LEU A 11 -11.76 -61.09 -2.13
CA LEU A 11 -12.27 -59.77 -1.76
C LEU A 11 -11.12 -58.76 -1.91
N ALA A 12 -11.15 -57.98 -2.99
CA ALA A 12 -10.23 -56.86 -3.17
C ALA A 12 -10.71 -55.69 -2.31
N LEU A 13 -10.07 -55.47 -1.15
CA LEU A 13 -10.25 -54.29 -0.36
C LEU A 13 -9.53 -53.13 -1.06
N VAL A 14 -10.26 -52.28 -1.79
CA VAL A 14 -9.77 -50.99 -2.23
C VAL A 14 -9.78 -50.04 -1.03
N ALA A 15 -8.63 -49.92 -0.40
CA ALA A 15 -8.41 -48.86 0.60
C ALA A 15 -8.46 -47.51 -0.11
N LEU A 16 -9.59 -46.82 -0.05
CA LEU A 16 -9.70 -45.42 -0.38
C LEU A 16 -8.88 -44.65 0.69
N SER A 17 -7.64 -44.31 0.34
CA SER A 17 -6.87 -43.38 1.11
C SER A 17 -7.53 -42.01 0.96
N VAL A 18 -8.45 -41.68 1.87
CA VAL A 18 -8.91 -40.30 2.07
C VAL A 18 -7.73 -39.55 2.64
N SER A 19 -6.94 -38.94 1.75
CA SER A 19 -5.94 -37.96 2.12
C SER A 19 -6.71 -36.79 2.72
N THR A 20 -6.86 -36.77 4.03
CA THR A 20 -7.24 -35.56 4.74
C THR A 20 -6.13 -34.57 4.43
N ALA A 21 -6.37 -33.66 3.50
CA ALA A 21 -5.56 -32.48 3.35
C ALA A 21 -5.63 -31.74 4.70
N ALA A 22 -4.71 -32.06 5.61
CA ALA A 22 -4.46 -31.21 6.76
C ALA A 22 -4.23 -29.83 6.17
N GLY A 23 -5.10 -28.88 6.49
CA GLY A 23 -4.96 -27.51 5.99
C GLY A 23 -3.54 -27.06 6.31
N ALA A 24 -2.74 -26.85 5.29
CA ALA A 24 -1.38 -26.34 5.47
C ALA A 24 -1.50 -25.05 6.28
N ASP A 25 -0.68 -24.94 7.33
CA ASP A 25 -0.65 -23.74 8.16
C ASP A 25 -0.45 -22.53 7.24
N LYS A 26 -1.25 -21.49 7.45
CA LYS A 26 -1.13 -20.27 6.67
C LYS A 26 0.21 -19.60 6.91
N ILE A 27 0.79 -19.04 5.86
CA ILE A 27 1.99 -18.19 5.97
C ILE A 27 1.60 -16.92 6.72
N ARG A 28 2.22 -16.68 7.85
CA ARG A 28 1.97 -15.49 8.69
C ARG A 28 2.81 -14.34 8.15
N VAL A 29 2.14 -13.40 7.52
CA VAL A 29 2.78 -12.23 6.93
C VAL A 29 2.45 -11.00 7.77
N VAL A 30 3.47 -10.21 8.07
CA VAL A 30 3.29 -8.86 8.62
C VAL A 30 3.76 -7.86 7.58
N THR A 31 2.98 -6.84 7.33
CA THR A 31 3.34 -5.74 6.42
C THR A 31 3.50 -4.45 7.22
N THR A 32 4.32 -3.53 6.74
CA THR A 32 4.51 -2.23 7.40
C THR A 32 3.28 -1.34 7.23
N ILE A 33 2.69 -1.32 6.04
CA ILE A 33 1.53 -0.48 5.71
C ILE A 33 0.34 -1.30 5.19
N PRO A 34 -0.90 -0.80 5.32
CA PRO A 34 -2.11 -1.53 4.93
C PRO A 34 -2.24 -1.78 3.42
N ASP A 35 -1.64 -0.95 2.57
CA ASP A 35 -1.62 -1.18 1.12
C ASP A 35 -0.93 -2.49 0.77
N LEU A 36 0.20 -2.77 1.42
CA LEU A 36 0.93 -4.02 1.24
C LEU A 36 0.16 -5.21 1.80
N LYS A 37 -0.59 -5.01 2.91
CA LYS A 37 -1.51 -6.03 3.42
C LYS A 37 -2.56 -6.37 2.36
N ALA A 38 -3.25 -5.39 1.83
CA ALA A 38 -4.28 -5.59 0.82
C ALA A 38 -3.73 -6.30 -0.43
N LEU A 39 -2.56 -5.86 -0.95
CA LEU A 39 -1.92 -6.50 -2.09
C LEU A 39 -1.44 -7.93 -1.78
N THR A 40 -0.96 -8.18 -0.55
CA THR A 40 -0.54 -9.52 -0.11
C THR A 40 -1.73 -10.47 0.02
N GLU A 41 -2.87 -9.99 0.52
CA GLU A 41 -4.12 -10.76 0.58
C GLU A 41 -4.65 -11.12 -0.82
N GLU A 42 -4.55 -10.20 -1.79
CA GLU A 42 -4.91 -10.46 -3.18
C GLU A 42 -4.04 -11.55 -3.83
N VAL A 43 -2.74 -11.56 -3.55
CA VAL A 43 -1.79 -12.54 -4.10
C VAL A 43 -1.86 -13.86 -3.33
N GLY A 44 -1.86 -13.79 -2.01
CA GLY A 44 -1.75 -14.96 -1.14
C GLY A 44 -3.08 -15.71 -0.96
N GLY A 45 -4.22 -15.00 -1.05
CA GLY A 45 -5.55 -15.60 -0.87
C GLY A 45 -5.67 -16.38 0.45
N LYS A 46 -6.05 -17.64 0.34
CA LYS A 46 -6.24 -18.53 1.51
C LYS A 46 -4.92 -19.04 2.11
N LEU A 47 -3.80 -18.85 1.43
CA LEU A 47 -2.48 -19.34 1.86
C LEU A 47 -1.83 -18.46 2.93
N VAL A 48 -2.31 -17.24 3.11
CA VAL A 48 -1.72 -16.25 4.00
C VAL A 48 -2.65 -15.85 5.13
N ASP A 49 -2.06 -15.42 6.24
CA ASP A 49 -2.68 -14.67 7.31
C ASP A 49 -1.88 -13.37 7.45
N VAL A 50 -2.50 -12.24 7.11
CA VAL A 50 -1.77 -10.98 6.92
C VAL A 50 -2.21 -9.93 7.92
N ASP A 51 -1.23 -9.37 8.61
CA ASP A 51 -1.42 -8.24 9.53
C ASP A 51 -0.62 -7.03 9.04
N ALA A 52 -1.10 -5.81 9.31
CA ALA A 52 -0.34 -4.60 9.08
C ALA A 52 0.09 -3.96 10.40
N LEU A 53 1.27 -3.33 10.43
CA LEU A 53 1.76 -2.60 11.60
C LEU A 53 1.09 -1.23 11.71
N ALA A 54 1.06 -0.45 10.63
CA ALA A 54 0.33 0.81 10.56
C ALA A 54 -1.15 0.57 10.25
N ARG A 55 -1.97 1.57 10.58
CA ARG A 55 -3.39 1.65 10.19
C ARG A 55 -3.56 2.68 9.07
N GLY A 56 -4.57 2.52 8.24
CA GLY A 56 -4.86 3.45 7.14
C GLY A 56 -5.09 4.90 7.57
N THR A 57 -5.50 5.12 8.82
CA THR A 57 -5.74 6.45 9.41
C THR A 57 -4.51 7.04 10.12
N GLN A 58 -3.35 6.39 10.04
CA GLN A 58 -2.11 6.84 10.69
C GLN A 58 -1.09 7.33 9.67
N ASN A 59 -0.28 8.30 10.07
CA ASN A 59 0.88 8.71 9.29
C ASN A 59 1.90 7.56 9.24
N ALA A 60 2.24 7.11 8.04
CA ALA A 60 3.16 6.00 7.84
C ALA A 60 4.63 6.36 8.16
N HIS A 61 4.97 7.64 8.21
CA HIS A 61 6.32 8.11 8.59
C HIS A 61 6.57 7.99 10.10
N GLU A 62 5.49 8.08 10.90
CA GLU A 62 5.57 8.21 12.36
C GLU A 62 4.73 7.12 13.04
N LEU A 63 5.24 5.89 13.08
CA LEU A 63 4.58 4.83 13.83
C LEU A 63 5.20 4.67 15.23
N GLU A 64 4.40 4.89 16.26
CA GLU A 64 4.79 4.58 17.63
C GLU A 64 4.93 3.07 17.82
N ILE A 65 6.14 2.61 18.13
CA ILE A 65 6.43 1.20 18.34
C ILE A 65 5.93 0.75 19.71
N ARG A 66 4.86 -0.05 19.70
CA ARG A 66 4.22 -0.60 20.89
C ARG A 66 4.54 -2.09 21.05
N PRO A 67 4.55 -2.63 22.28
CA PRO A 67 4.80 -4.05 22.51
C PRO A 67 3.88 -5.00 21.71
N SER A 68 2.64 -4.57 21.43
CA SER A 68 1.70 -5.35 20.61
C SER A 68 2.18 -5.56 19.16
N LEU A 69 2.92 -4.60 18.59
CA LEU A 69 3.50 -4.74 17.25
C LEU A 69 4.67 -5.74 17.26
N MET A 70 5.48 -5.72 18.31
CA MET A 70 6.57 -6.70 18.50
C MET A 70 6.01 -8.12 18.63
N LEU A 71 4.85 -8.31 19.28
CA LEU A 71 4.19 -9.61 19.39
C LEU A 71 3.72 -10.14 18.02
N LYS A 72 3.22 -9.29 17.14
CA LYS A 72 2.87 -9.65 15.77
C LYS A 72 4.12 -10.12 15.00
N LEU A 73 5.17 -9.33 15.04
CA LEU A 73 6.44 -9.62 14.35
C LEU A 73 7.14 -10.89 14.89
N ARG A 74 7.01 -11.19 16.18
CA ARG A 74 7.60 -12.40 16.78
C ARG A 74 7.14 -13.69 16.12
N ARG A 75 5.91 -13.73 15.60
CA ARG A 75 5.29 -14.90 14.99
C ARG A 75 5.29 -14.86 13.47
N ALA A 76 5.77 -13.78 12.87
CA ALA A 76 5.79 -13.61 11.43
C ALA A 76 6.76 -14.60 10.76
N ASP A 77 6.32 -15.21 9.70
CA ASP A 77 7.18 -15.98 8.79
C ASP A 77 7.83 -15.03 7.79
N ILE A 78 7.10 -13.95 7.40
CA ILE A 78 7.55 -12.92 6.45
C ILE A 78 7.18 -11.54 6.99
N LEU A 79 8.12 -10.58 6.87
CA LEU A 79 7.89 -9.14 6.97
C LEU A 79 8.02 -8.51 5.59
N ILE A 80 6.98 -7.83 5.13
CA ILE A 80 6.98 -7.08 3.88
C ILE A 80 7.04 -5.59 4.19
N GLU A 81 8.10 -4.94 3.72
CA GLU A 81 8.35 -3.52 3.89
C GLU A 81 8.05 -2.75 2.60
N ASN A 82 7.57 -1.52 2.76
CA ASN A 82 7.43 -0.59 1.65
C ASN A 82 8.79 -0.21 1.06
N GLY A 83 9.79 -0.03 1.92
CA GLY A 83 11.11 0.40 1.51
C GLY A 83 11.20 1.90 1.23
N LEU A 84 12.28 2.32 0.55
CA LEU A 84 12.58 3.72 0.26
C LEU A 84 12.57 4.62 1.51
N ASP A 85 12.91 4.05 2.68
CA ASP A 85 13.00 4.74 3.97
C ASP A 85 11.65 5.18 4.59
N LEU A 86 10.50 4.80 4.02
CA LEU A 86 9.19 5.13 4.60
C LEU A 86 9.01 4.49 5.98
N ASP A 87 9.46 3.27 6.10
CA ASP A 87 9.22 2.38 7.24
C ASP A 87 10.51 2.01 7.99
N ALA A 88 11.48 2.95 8.02
CA ALA A 88 12.74 2.77 8.77
C ALA A 88 12.52 2.49 10.27
N TRP A 89 11.39 2.96 10.85
CA TRP A 89 10.97 2.65 12.20
C TRP A 89 10.75 1.14 12.45
N ALA A 90 10.52 0.33 11.40
CA ALA A 90 10.30 -1.10 11.53
C ALA A 90 11.54 -1.83 12.11
N ASP A 91 12.75 -1.34 11.93
CA ASP A 91 13.97 -1.90 12.52
C ASP A 91 13.89 -2.02 14.04
N VAL A 92 13.34 -0.98 14.70
CA VAL A 92 13.17 -0.97 16.17
C VAL A 92 12.16 -2.04 16.60
N ALA A 93 11.06 -2.17 15.85
CA ALA A 93 10.03 -3.18 16.14
C ALA A 93 10.56 -4.62 15.93
N VAL A 94 11.35 -4.84 14.87
CA VAL A 94 11.97 -6.14 14.56
C VAL A 94 12.98 -6.54 15.65
N GLN A 95 13.82 -5.61 16.11
CA GLN A 95 14.75 -5.88 17.21
C GLN A 95 14.02 -6.31 18.48
N GLY A 96 12.93 -5.62 18.85
CA GLY A 96 12.11 -5.97 20.00
C GLY A 96 11.33 -7.29 19.86
N ALA A 97 11.06 -7.71 18.63
CA ALA A 97 10.37 -8.96 18.34
C ALA A 97 11.22 -10.21 18.56
N ASN A 98 12.55 -10.09 18.45
CA ASN A 98 13.51 -11.18 18.57
C ASN A 98 13.17 -12.38 17.66
N ASN A 99 12.85 -12.10 16.38
CA ASN A 99 12.51 -13.10 15.38
C ASN A 99 13.62 -13.13 14.31
N PRO A 100 14.46 -14.19 14.27
CA PRO A 100 15.59 -14.26 13.34
C PRO A 100 15.17 -14.36 11.87
N ASN A 101 13.94 -14.79 11.59
CA ASN A 101 13.44 -14.95 10.21
C ASN A 101 13.25 -13.64 9.48
N ILE A 102 13.04 -12.52 10.21
CA ILE A 102 12.70 -11.21 9.65
C ILE A 102 13.70 -10.10 9.98
N VAL A 103 14.89 -10.46 10.48
CA VAL A 103 15.96 -9.47 10.64
C VAL A 103 16.48 -9.01 9.28
N ARG A 104 17.16 -7.87 9.24
CA ARG A 104 17.73 -7.34 7.99
C ARG A 104 18.65 -8.36 7.35
N GLY A 105 18.41 -8.65 6.06
CA GLY A 105 19.13 -9.68 5.29
C GLY A 105 18.60 -11.11 5.43
N ALA A 106 17.67 -11.38 6.34
CA ALA A 106 17.03 -12.68 6.43
C ALA A 106 16.06 -12.92 5.25
N PRO A 107 15.86 -14.18 4.82
CA PRO A 107 14.97 -14.50 3.68
C PRO A 107 13.52 -14.08 3.86
N GLY A 108 13.05 -13.97 5.11
CA GLY A 108 11.69 -13.56 5.44
C GLY A 108 11.50 -12.05 5.52
N ARG A 109 12.53 -11.22 5.31
CA ARG A 109 12.40 -9.75 5.28
C ARG A 109 12.53 -9.24 3.85
N ILE A 110 11.47 -8.65 3.35
CA ILE A 110 11.33 -8.30 1.93
C ILE A 110 10.98 -6.82 1.78
N ASP A 111 11.82 -6.10 1.05
CA ASP A 111 11.55 -4.77 0.51
C ASP A 111 10.91 -4.93 -0.88
N VAL A 112 9.66 -4.47 -1.04
CA VAL A 112 8.90 -4.61 -2.29
C VAL A 112 9.04 -3.42 -3.23
N SER A 113 9.86 -2.41 -2.89
CA SER A 113 10.17 -1.28 -3.79
C SER A 113 11.09 -1.65 -4.94
N ARG A 114 11.67 -2.84 -4.94
CA ARG A 114 12.61 -3.27 -5.97
C ARG A 114 11.98 -3.22 -7.36
N GLY A 115 12.58 -2.45 -8.27
CA GLY A 115 12.12 -2.27 -9.65
C GLY A 115 11.02 -1.22 -9.82
N VAL A 116 10.58 -0.56 -8.75
CA VAL A 116 9.67 0.58 -8.80
C VAL A 116 10.39 1.78 -9.43
N GLN A 117 9.71 2.50 -10.31
CA GLN A 117 10.20 3.78 -10.80
C GLN A 117 10.07 4.83 -9.70
N VAL A 118 11.19 5.20 -9.10
CA VAL A 118 11.22 6.16 -7.99
C VAL A 118 11.16 7.59 -8.54
N LEU A 119 10.23 8.38 -8.00
CA LEU A 119 10.08 9.81 -8.30
C LEU A 119 10.76 10.66 -7.21
N GLU A 120 11.02 11.92 -7.54
CA GLU A 120 11.57 12.93 -6.61
C GLU A 120 12.83 12.47 -5.86
N VAL A 121 13.75 11.80 -6.55
CA VAL A 121 15.06 11.43 -5.99
C VAL A 121 15.85 12.71 -5.74
N PRO A 122 16.26 13.01 -4.48
CA PRO A 122 17.01 14.22 -4.19
C PRO A 122 18.35 14.26 -4.93
N SER A 123 18.69 15.43 -5.51
CA SER A 123 19.99 15.65 -6.17
C SER A 123 21.09 16.06 -5.19
N THR A 124 20.72 16.36 -3.95
CA THR A 124 21.64 16.78 -2.86
C THR A 124 21.48 15.87 -1.66
N ARG A 125 22.47 15.91 -0.77
CA ARG A 125 22.40 15.15 0.48
C ARG A 125 21.20 15.60 1.33
N VAL A 126 20.38 14.66 1.73
CA VAL A 126 19.25 14.89 2.65
C VAL A 126 19.75 14.88 4.08
N ASP A 127 19.26 15.82 4.90
CA ASP A 127 19.46 15.85 6.34
C ASP A 127 18.15 16.17 7.08
N ARG A 128 18.16 16.01 8.40
CA ARG A 128 16.96 16.15 9.25
C ARG A 128 16.31 17.54 9.20
N SER A 129 17.01 18.58 8.76
CA SER A 129 16.43 19.92 8.64
C SER A 129 15.45 20.06 7.49
N MET A 130 15.46 19.09 6.59
CA MET A 130 14.59 19.04 5.42
C MET A 130 13.21 18.41 5.70
N GLY A 131 12.99 17.90 6.93
CA GLY A 131 11.77 17.21 7.32
C GLY A 131 11.73 15.76 6.81
N ASP A 132 10.56 15.27 6.42
CA ASP A 132 10.34 13.90 5.92
C ASP A 132 10.76 13.72 4.45
N VAL A 133 11.88 14.31 4.05
CA VAL A 133 12.49 14.09 2.75
C VAL A 133 13.27 12.78 2.78
N HIS A 134 12.92 11.85 1.88
CA HIS A 134 13.55 10.54 1.82
C HIS A 134 14.78 10.55 0.90
N PRO A 135 15.94 10.05 1.36
CA PRO A 135 17.20 10.12 0.58
C PRO A 135 17.16 9.25 -0.69
N LEU A 136 16.30 8.24 -0.72
CA LEU A 136 16.15 7.33 -1.86
C LEU A 136 15.05 7.76 -2.85
N GLY A 137 14.39 8.89 -2.60
CA GLY A 137 13.27 9.41 -3.37
C GLY A 137 11.92 9.18 -2.70
N ASN A 138 10.85 9.67 -3.31
CA ASN A 138 9.51 9.64 -2.72
C ASN A 138 9.00 8.18 -2.57
N PRO A 139 8.66 7.73 -1.35
CA PRO A 139 8.32 6.34 -1.07
C PRO A 139 6.83 5.98 -1.29
N HIS A 140 5.99 6.93 -1.69
CA HIS A 140 4.53 6.74 -1.77
C HIS A 140 4.07 6.15 -3.12
N TYR A 141 4.87 5.26 -3.69
CA TYR A 141 4.63 4.66 -5.01
C TYR A 141 3.35 3.80 -5.07
N SER A 142 2.85 3.31 -3.92
CA SER A 142 1.58 2.57 -3.86
C SER A 142 0.37 3.40 -4.31
N LEU A 143 0.49 4.74 -4.29
CA LEU A 143 -0.52 5.66 -4.81
C LEU A 143 -0.61 5.68 -6.34
N ASP A 144 0.39 5.15 -7.06
CA ASP A 144 0.27 4.86 -8.48
C ASP A 144 -0.13 3.39 -8.69
N PRO A 145 -1.39 3.09 -9.09
CA PRO A 145 -1.82 1.73 -9.36
C PRO A 145 -1.02 1.05 -10.48
N GLY A 146 -0.31 1.81 -11.31
CA GLY A 146 0.62 1.28 -12.30
C GLY A 146 1.87 0.61 -11.70
N MET A 147 2.17 0.80 -10.41
CA MET A 147 3.25 0.12 -9.71
C MET A 147 2.82 -1.23 -9.11
N ALA A 148 1.52 -1.49 -8.98
CA ALA A 148 1.01 -2.72 -8.40
C ALA A 148 1.48 -4.00 -9.11
N PRO A 149 1.67 -4.05 -10.46
CA PRO A 149 2.26 -5.22 -11.12
C PRO A 149 3.65 -5.57 -10.62
N ILE A 150 4.51 -4.59 -10.33
CA ILE A 150 5.87 -4.78 -9.81
C ILE A 150 5.79 -5.23 -8.35
N VAL A 151 5.03 -4.52 -7.52
CA VAL A 151 4.88 -4.81 -6.09
C VAL A 151 4.30 -6.21 -5.88
N THR A 152 3.25 -6.58 -6.60
CA THR A 152 2.64 -7.91 -6.48
C THR A 152 3.55 -9.02 -6.99
N GLN A 153 4.44 -8.78 -7.96
CA GLN A 153 5.46 -9.74 -8.36
C GLN A 153 6.47 -9.97 -7.23
N ASN A 154 6.96 -8.89 -6.60
CA ASN A 154 7.86 -8.99 -5.46
C ASN A 154 7.21 -9.75 -4.29
N ILE A 155 5.90 -9.57 -4.07
CA ILE A 155 5.11 -10.33 -3.08
C ILE A 155 5.03 -11.82 -3.46
N VAL A 156 4.74 -12.17 -4.72
CA VAL A 156 4.75 -13.56 -5.18
C VAL A 156 6.11 -14.21 -4.92
N ASP A 157 7.19 -13.52 -5.28
CA ASP A 157 8.54 -14.04 -5.09
C ASP A 157 8.89 -14.23 -3.61
N ALA A 158 8.42 -13.33 -2.74
CA ALA A 158 8.56 -13.46 -1.29
C ALA A 158 7.83 -14.70 -0.74
N LEU A 159 6.55 -14.85 -1.07
CA LEU A 159 5.72 -15.96 -0.62
C LEU A 159 6.22 -17.31 -1.18
N ALA A 160 6.65 -17.33 -2.43
CA ALA A 160 7.17 -18.54 -3.08
C ALA A 160 8.52 -19.02 -2.52
N ARG A 161 9.29 -18.17 -1.81
CA ARG A 161 10.48 -18.62 -1.07
C ARG A 161 10.14 -19.52 0.11
N VAL A 162 9.00 -19.25 0.76
CA VAL A 162 8.51 -20.01 1.93
C VAL A 162 7.66 -21.20 1.49
N ALA A 163 6.90 -21.06 0.39
CA ALA A 163 6.02 -22.09 -0.14
C ALA A 163 6.23 -22.28 -1.66
N PRO A 164 7.33 -22.86 -2.10
CA PRO A 164 7.70 -22.94 -3.53
C PRO A 164 6.70 -23.77 -4.36
N ASP A 165 6.07 -24.77 -3.77
CA ASP A 165 5.00 -25.58 -4.37
C ASP A 165 3.71 -24.80 -4.64
N ARG A 166 3.54 -23.64 -4.03
CA ARG A 166 2.37 -22.77 -4.18
C ARG A 166 2.54 -21.67 -5.21
N ARG A 167 3.72 -21.52 -5.81
CA ARG A 167 4.01 -20.45 -6.77
C ARG A 167 2.94 -20.32 -7.87
N ALA A 168 2.49 -21.42 -8.44
CA ALA A 168 1.48 -21.40 -9.50
C ALA A 168 0.11 -20.89 -9.03
N GLU A 169 -0.26 -21.12 -7.77
CA GLU A 169 -1.48 -20.58 -7.16
C GLU A 169 -1.34 -19.08 -6.91
N LEU A 170 -0.21 -18.64 -6.36
CA LEU A 170 0.10 -17.22 -6.15
C LEU A 170 0.06 -16.42 -7.45
N GLU A 171 0.64 -16.94 -8.53
CA GLU A 171 0.61 -16.31 -9.85
C GLU A 171 -0.82 -16.22 -10.43
N ARG A 172 -1.64 -17.26 -10.28
CA ARG A 172 -3.05 -17.19 -10.69
C ARG A 172 -3.83 -16.12 -9.94
N ASN A 173 -3.66 -16.04 -8.63
CA ASN A 173 -4.31 -15.01 -7.80
C ASN A 173 -3.86 -13.61 -8.25
N ARG A 174 -2.55 -13.43 -8.42
CA ARG A 174 -1.98 -12.17 -8.93
C ARG A 174 -2.58 -11.78 -10.28
N GLN A 175 -2.66 -12.70 -11.24
CA GLN A 175 -3.26 -12.42 -12.55
C GLN A 175 -4.73 -12.03 -12.45
N SER A 176 -5.50 -12.69 -11.58
CA SER A 176 -6.88 -12.33 -11.30
C SER A 176 -7.02 -10.91 -10.73
N PHE A 177 -6.13 -10.53 -9.81
CA PHE A 177 -6.07 -9.16 -9.28
C PHE A 177 -5.71 -8.15 -10.37
N LEU A 178 -4.68 -8.43 -11.17
CA LEU A 178 -4.23 -7.52 -12.23
C LEU A 178 -5.30 -7.31 -13.31
N SER A 179 -6.09 -8.32 -13.64
CA SER A 179 -7.22 -8.16 -14.57
C SER A 179 -8.25 -7.16 -14.04
N ARG A 180 -8.63 -7.25 -12.75
CA ARG A 180 -9.56 -6.30 -12.12
C ARG A 180 -8.96 -4.90 -12.01
N LEU A 181 -7.66 -4.82 -11.75
CA LEU A 181 -6.94 -3.55 -11.71
C LEU A 181 -6.92 -2.86 -13.07
N ASP A 182 -6.74 -3.60 -14.15
CA ASP A 182 -6.71 -3.10 -15.54
C ASP A 182 -8.07 -2.50 -15.94
N GLU A 183 -9.16 -3.20 -15.58
CA GLU A 183 -10.52 -2.68 -15.75
C GLU A 183 -10.74 -1.39 -14.96
N ALA A 184 -10.26 -1.35 -13.71
CA ALA A 184 -10.34 -0.16 -12.86
C ALA A 184 -9.50 0.99 -13.43
N MET A 185 -8.27 0.72 -13.88
CA MET A 185 -7.39 1.71 -14.50
C MET A 185 -8.03 2.35 -15.72
N THR A 186 -8.70 1.55 -16.57
CA THR A 186 -9.43 2.07 -17.73
C THR A 186 -10.53 3.06 -17.31
N ARG A 187 -11.31 2.73 -16.27
CA ARG A 187 -12.35 3.63 -15.74
C ARG A 187 -11.75 4.90 -15.16
N TRP A 188 -10.69 4.79 -14.37
CA TRP A 188 -10.02 5.94 -13.74
C TRP A 188 -9.41 6.88 -14.77
N THR A 189 -8.67 6.33 -15.75
CA THR A 189 -8.07 7.13 -16.82
C THR A 189 -9.14 7.93 -17.56
N ARG A 190 -10.27 7.29 -17.92
CA ARG A 190 -11.37 7.99 -18.58
C ARG A 190 -12.00 9.07 -17.71
N ALA A 191 -12.17 8.80 -16.41
CA ALA A 191 -12.76 9.76 -15.48
C ALA A 191 -11.87 10.99 -15.23
N MET A 192 -10.55 10.78 -15.21
CA MET A 192 -9.54 11.81 -14.96
C MET A 192 -9.11 12.56 -16.22
N GLU A 193 -9.38 12.05 -17.42
CA GLU A 193 -8.97 12.68 -18.69
C GLU A 193 -9.35 14.17 -18.80
N PRO A 194 -10.59 14.61 -18.40
CA PRO A 194 -10.95 16.02 -18.45
C PRO A 194 -10.16 16.90 -17.47
N LEU A 195 -9.46 16.30 -16.51
CA LEU A 195 -8.72 17.02 -15.46
C LEU A 195 -7.21 17.09 -15.75
N LYS A 196 -6.74 16.56 -16.85
CA LYS A 196 -5.33 16.64 -17.24
C LYS A 196 -4.82 18.08 -17.27
N GLY A 197 -3.65 18.30 -16.67
CA GLY A 197 -3.02 19.62 -16.55
C GLY A 197 -3.62 20.49 -15.44
N ALA A 198 -4.71 20.05 -14.79
CA ALA A 198 -5.29 20.80 -13.70
C ALA A 198 -4.34 20.82 -12.50
N LYS A 199 -4.23 21.99 -11.86
CA LYS A 199 -3.39 22.22 -10.70
C LYS A 199 -4.12 21.92 -9.41
N VAL A 200 -3.41 21.31 -8.47
CA VAL A 200 -3.87 21.05 -7.10
C VAL A 200 -2.81 21.53 -6.10
N VAL A 201 -3.26 21.87 -4.91
CA VAL A 201 -2.38 22.00 -3.74
C VAL A 201 -2.55 20.75 -2.89
N VAL A 202 -1.48 20.27 -2.28
CA VAL A 202 -1.52 19.12 -1.36
C VAL A 202 -1.11 19.57 0.04
N TYR A 203 -1.60 18.89 1.07
CA TYR A 203 -1.15 19.19 2.42
C TYR A 203 0.29 18.70 2.61
N HIS A 204 0.53 17.40 2.43
CA HIS A 204 1.84 16.73 2.46
C HIS A 204 2.23 16.26 1.05
N PRO A 205 3.52 16.31 0.62
CA PRO A 205 3.94 16.00 -0.76
C PRO A 205 4.05 14.49 -1.03
N GLN A 206 3.03 13.72 -0.71
CA GLN A 206 3.00 12.26 -0.96
C GLN A 206 2.26 11.87 -2.24
N TRP A 207 1.53 12.81 -2.84
CA TRP A 207 0.57 12.51 -3.91
C TRP A 207 1.18 12.45 -5.32
N ILE A 208 2.47 12.74 -5.45
CA ILE A 208 3.12 12.91 -6.77
C ILE A 208 2.90 11.73 -7.72
N TYR A 209 2.87 10.50 -7.20
CA TYR A 209 2.62 9.31 -8.00
C TYR A 209 1.20 9.27 -8.58
N LEU A 210 0.18 9.51 -7.75
CA LEU A 210 -1.23 9.59 -8.20
C LEU A 210 -1.41 10.73 -9.20
N LEU A 211 -0.87 11.90 -8.88
CA LEU A 211 -0.98 13.09 -9.73
C LEU A 211 -0.31 12.88 -11.08
N THR A 212 0.90 12.34 -11.10
CA THR A 212 1.63 12.01 -12.34
C THR A 212 0.88 10.98 -13.16
N ARG A 213 0.34 9.92 -12.54
CA ARG A 213 -0.42 8.88 -13.22
C ARG A 213 -1.60 9.44 -14.00
N PHE A 214 -2.30 10.41 -13.45
CA PHE A 214 -3.51 10.98 -14.07
C PHE A 214 -3.30 12.35 -14.69
N GLY A 215 -2.04 12.82 -14.78
CA GLY A 215 -1.68 14.06 -15.46
C GLY A 215 -2.10 15.33 -14.73
N LEU A 216 -2.30 15.28 -13.41
CA LEU A 216 -2.49 16.45 -12.56
C LEU A 216 -1.15 17.08 -12.17
N VAL A 217 -1.18 18.37 -11.80
CA VAL A 217 0.01 19.14 -11.45
C VAL A 217 -0.05 19.58 -10.00
N GLN A 218 0.94 19.17 -9.18
CA GLN A 218 1.13 19.72 -7.85
C GLN A 218 1.69 21.12 -7.94
N ALA A 219 0.90 22.13 -7.59
CA ALA A 219 1.31 23.53 -7.67
C ALA A 219 2.05 24.02 -6.43
N ALA A 220 1.64 23.52 -5.24
CA ALA A 220 2.23 23.86 -3.95
C ALA A 220 1.92 22.79 -2.91
N THR A 221 2.62 22.87 -1.77
CA THR A 221 2.32 22.12 -0.56
C THR A 221 1.83 23.05 0.55
N LEU A 222 0.95 22.58 1.41
CA LEU A 222 0.55 23.35 2.58
C LEU A 222 1.63 23.35 3.65
N GLU A 223 2.34 22.26 3.84
CA GLU A 223 3.55 22.20 4.64
C GLU A 223 4.68 23.00 3.96
N ASP A 224 5.42 23.78 4.74
CA ASP A 224 6.59 24.54 4.25
C ASP A 224 7.75 23.59 3.89
N ARG A 225 7.86 22.50 4.67
CA ARG A 225 8.71 21.33 4.44
C ARG A 225 7.93 20.08 4.84
N PRO A 226 8.16 18.92 4.21
CA PRO A 226 7.45 17.69 4.54
C PRO A 226 7.50 17.38 6.04
N GLY A 227 6.34 17.15 6.68
CA GLY A 227 6.23 16.87 8.10
C GLY A 227 6.46 18.06 9.05
N ILE A 228 6.69 19.27 8.52
CA ILE A 228 6.90 20.48 9.33
C ILE A 228 5.70 21.42 9.17
N PRO A 229 5.03 21.83 10.27
CA PRO A 229 3.90 22.75 10.22
C PRO A 229 4.23 24.05 9.48
N ALA A 230 3.27 24.51 8.66
CA ALA A 230 3.43 25.68 7.85
C ALA A 230 3.48 26.98 8.67
N SER A 231 4.38 27.89 8.28
CA SER A 231 4.39 29.25 8.83
C SER A 231 3.21 30.08 8.30
N PRO A 232 2.71 31.09 9.07
CA PRO A 232 1.64 31.98 8.59
C PRO A 232 1.99 32.68 7.26
N ALA A 233 3.24 33.02 7.07
CA ALA A 233 3.73 33.66 5.84
C ALA A 233 3.65 32.69 4.65
N HIS A 234 3.98 31.40 4.84
CA HIS A 234 3.85 30.39 3.82
C HIS A 234 2.37 30.15 3.46
N LEU A 235 1.49 29.97 4.44
CA LEU A 235 0.06 29.82 4.21
C LEU A 235 -0.52 30.98 3.39
N SER A 236 -0.13 32.22 3.70
CA SER A 236 -0.54 33.40 2.95
C SER A 236 -0.05 33.39 1.50
N ARG A 237 1.14 32.84 1.23
CA ARG A 237 1.65 32.66 -0.15
C ARG A 237 0.83 31.60 -0.90
N VAL A 238 0.58 30.46 -0.28
CA VAL A 238 -0.21 29.36 -0.87
C VAL A 238 -1.61 29.84 -1.21
N ILE A 239 -2.30 30.54 -0.29
CA ILE A 239 -3.65 31.09 -0.52
C ILE A 239 -3.64 32.07 -1.72
N ARG A 240 -2.66 32.96 -1.81
CA ARG A 240 -2.56 33.87 -2.96
C ARG A 240 -2.35 33.09 -4.26
N GLN A 241 -1.39 32.16 -4.27
CA GLN A 241 -1.14 31.31 -5.45
C GLN A 241 -2.39 30.55 -5.90
N MET A 242 -3.14 29.95 -4.97
CA MET A 242 -4.39 29.25 -5.28
C MET A 242 -5.42 30.18 -5.92
N ARG A 243 -5.55 31.43 -5.45
CA ARG A 243 -6.44 32.43 -6.04
C ARG A 243 -5.99 32.85 -7.43
N ASP A 244 -4.72 33.23 -7.56
CA ASP A 244 -4.15 33.78 -8.80
C ASP A 244 -4.18 32.73 -9.93
N GLU A 245 -3.91 31.46 -9.60
CA GLU A 245 -3.91 30.35 -10.53
C GLU A 245 -5.26 29.61 -10.60
N GLN A 246 -6.28 30.09 -9.90
CA GLN A 246 -7.64 29.52 -9.84
C GLN A 246 -7.67 28.03 -9.43
N ILE A 247 -6.79 27.62 -8.53
CA ILE A 247 -6.71 26.24 -8.03
C ILE A 247 -7.92 25.94 -7.16
N LYS A 248 -8.68 24.89 -7.51
CA LYS A 248 -9.97 24.56 -6.88
C LYS A 248 -9.90 23.48 -5.80
N VAL A 249 -8.77 22.78 -5.70
CA VAL A 249 -8.63 21.64 -4.79
C VAL A 249 -7.36 21.74 -3.96
N LEU A 250 -7.54 21.55 -2.65
CA LEU A 250 -6.52 21.25 -1.67
C LEU A 250 -6.70 19.81 -1.20
N ILE A 251 -5.78 18.92 -1.52
CA ILE A 251 -5.77 17.53 -1.07
C ILE A 251 -5.25 17.46 0.36
N VAL A 252 -5.93 16.72 1.23
CA VAL A 252 -5.55 16.57 2.64
C VAL A 252 -5.73 15.13 3.10
N GLU A 253 -4.83 14.67 3.95
CA GLU A 253 -4.83 13.35 4.57
C GLU A 253 -5.74 13.32 5.82
N PRO A 254 -6.34 12.16 6.16
CA PRO A 254 -7.30 12.07 7.28
C PRO A 254 -6.70 12.41 8.65
N TRP A 255 -5.39 12.30 8.82
CA TRP A 255 -4.69 12.59 10.09
C TRP A 255 -4.21 14.03 10.22
N ASN A 256 -4.27 14.83 9.16
CA ASN A 256 -3.82 16.21 9.18
C ASN A 256 -4.89 17.17 9.75
N ASP A 257 -4.48 18.42 10.01
CA ASP A 257 -5.39 19.44 10.53
C ASP A 257 -6.43 19.86 9.48
N LEU A 258 -7.58 19.17 9.50
CA LEU A 258 -8.71 19.46 8.60
C LEU A 258 -9.29 20.85 8.81
N LYS A 259 -9.18 21.44 10.00
CA LYS A 259 -9.67 22.81 10.26
C LYS A 259 -8.79 23.83 9.53
N LEU A 260 -7.48 23.65 9.60
CA LEU A 260 -6.53 24.47 8.86
C LEU A 260 -6.74 24.32 7.34
N ALA A 261 -6.81 23.08 6.84
CA ALA A 261 -7.01 22.80 5.42
C ALA A 261 -8.31 23.44 4.89
N ASN A 262 -9.43 23.27 5.61
CA ASN A 262 -10.71 23.88 5.24
C ASN A 262 -10.65 25.41 5.24
N ARG A 263 -10.01 26.04 6.21
CA ARG A 263 -9.83 27.49 6.28
C ARG A 263 -9.02 28.00 5.08
N VAL A 264 -7.87 27.39 4.79
CA VAL A 264 -7.04 27.76 3.65
C VAL A 264 -7.81 27.60 2.33
N ALA A 265 -8.49 26.49 2.14
CA ALA A 265 -9.28 26.25 0.95
C ALA A 265 -10.42 27.28 0.82
N GLN A 266 -11.15 27.57 1.88
CA GLN A 266 -12.21 28.58 1.90
C GLN A 266 -11.67 29.97 1.54
N GLU A 267 -10.55 30.39 2.15
CA GLU A 267 -9.92 31.66 1.86
C GLU A 267 -9.44 31.73 0.41
N ALA A 268 -9.01 30.62 -0.17
CA ALA A 268 -8.60 30.55 -1.57
C ALA A 268 -9.77 30.43 -2.58
N GLY A 269 -11.02 30.25 -2.12
CA GLY A 269 -12.15 29.95 -3.00
C GLY A 269 -12.09 28.54 -3.60
N ALA A 270 -11.53 27.59 -2.84
CA ALA A 270 -11.31 26.20 -3.19
C ALA A 270 -12.01 25.25 -2.21
N LYS A 271 -11.86 23.93 -2.42
CA LYS A 271 -12.36 22.87 -1.54
C LYS A 271 -11.19 22.07 -0.98
N ALA A 272 -11.22 21.79 0.33
CA ALA A 272 -10.38 20.77 0.91
C ALA A 272 -10.99 19.39 0.65
N VAL A 273 -10.20 18.46 0.11
CA VAL A 273 -10.64 17.14 -0.30
C VAL A 273 -9.83 16.09 0.44
N VAL A 274 -10.51 15.31 1.30
CA VAL A 274 -9.85 14.22 2.02
C VAL A 274 -9.70 13.04 1.08
N LEU A 275 -8.46 12.63 0.82
CA LEU A 275 -8.13 11.43 0.07
C LEU A 275 -7.60 10.34 1.01
N ALA A 276 -7.67 9.08 0.54
CA ALA A 276 -7.11 7.92 1.23
C ALA A 276 -5.66 7.70 0.77
N PRO A 277 -4.66 8.08 1.55
CA PRO A 277 -3.26 7.81 1.17
C PRO A 277 -2.86 6.36 1.43
N LEU A 278 -3.64 5.66 2.25
CA LEU A 278 -3.47 4.25 2.58
C LEU A 278 -4.84 3.55 2.58
N VAL A 279 -4.84 2.25 2.29
CA VAL A 279 -6.02 1.39 2.41
C VAL A 279 -6.59 1.48 3.83
N GLY A 280 -7.92 1.66 3.95
CA GLY A 280 -8.60 1.88 5.23
C GLY A 280 -8.40 3.29 5.81
N GLY A 281 -7.82 4.22 5.07
CA GLY A 281 -7.62 5.62 5.49
C GLY A 281 -8.92 6.42 5.60
N VAL A 282 -9.89 6.07 4.79
CA VAL A 282 -11.24 6.64 4.83
C VAL A 282 -12.28 5.54 4.69
N LYS A 283 -13.52 5.81 5.10
CA LYS A 283 -14.63 4.87 4.96
C LYS A 283 -14.86 4.51 3.48
N GLY A 284 -14.93 3.22 3.18
CA GLY A 284 -15.14 2.70 1.82
C GLY A 284 -13.85 2.50 1.02
N ALA A 285 -12.68 2.82 1.58
CA ALA A 285 -11.36 2.57 1.00
C ALA A 285 -10.70 1.31 1.59
N ASP A 286 -11.48 0.24 1.79
CA ASP A 286 -11.05 -0.95 2.54
C ASP A 286 -10.25 -1.96 1.70
N THR A 287 -10.13 -1.75 0.39
CA THR A 287 -9.31 -2.52 -0.55
C THR A 287 -8.39 -1.60 -1.33
N TYR A 288 -7.35 -2.14 -1.95
CA TYR A 288 -6.42 -1.34 -2.77
C TYR A 288 -7.15 -0.63 -3.93
N ILE A 289 -7.96 -1.37 -4.70
CA ILE A 289 -8.77 -0.78 -5.78
C ILE A 289 -9.78 0.22 -5.21
N GLY A 290 -10.42 -0.09 -4.08
CA GLY A 290 -11.39 0.80 -3.44
C GLY A 290 -10.78 2.12 -2.95
N ALA A 291 -9.54 2.10 -2.47
CA ALA A 291 -8.83 3.32 -2.05
C ALA A 291 -8.55 4.25 -3.25
N ILE A 292 -8.10 3.70 -4.38
CA ILE A 292 -7.90 4.48 -5.60
C ILE A 292 -9.24 4.94 -6.20
N ASP A 293 -10.29 4.09 -6.20
CA ASP A 293 -11.64 4.48 -6.60
C ASP A 293 -12.15 5.69 -5.80
N HIS A 294 -11.96 5.67 -4.47
CA HIS A 294 -12.31 6.80 -3.61
C HIS A 294 -11.57 8.06 -4.02
N ASN A 295 -10.25 7.98 -4.19
CA ASN A 295 -9.40 9.12 -4.52
C ASN A 295 -9.78 9.74 -5.86
N VAL A 296 -9.94 8.92 -6.90
CA VAL A 296 -10.37 9.38 -8.23
C VAL A 296 -11.75 10.03 -8.19
N ASN A 297 -12.73 9.38 -7.55
CA ASN A 297 -14.09 9.91 -7.46
C ASN A 297 -14.16 11.22 -6.67
N ALA A 298 -13.40 11.35 -5.59
CA ALA A 298 -13.32 12.55 -4.79
C ALA A 298 -12.73 13.73 -5.59
N LEU A 299 -11.63 13.50 -6.33
CA LEU A 299 -11.02 14.51 -7.21
C LEU A 299 -11.97 14.92 -8.34
N VAL A 300 -12.55 13.97 -9.06
CA VAL A 300 -13.51 14.25 -10.15
C VAL A 300 -14.72 15.06 -9.65
N THR A 301 -15.22 14.74 -8.45
CA THR A 301 -16.36 15.45 -7.86
C THR A 301 -15.99 16.86 -7.41
N ALA A 302 -14.81 17.06 -6.87
CA ALA A 302 -14.37 18.36 -6.36
C ALA A 302 -13.96 19.34 -7.46
N MET A 303 -13.54 18.84 -8.62
CA MET A 303 -13.01 19.63 -9.74
C MET A 303 -14.07 19.91 -10.82
N LYS A 304 -15.27 19.35 -10.72
CA LYS A 304 -16.45 19.73 -11.51
C LYS A 304 -17.03 21.04 -10.99
#